data_3abb783b987b1dd83a16434c13399368
#
_entry.id   3abb783b987b1dd83a16434c13399368
#
_cell.length_a   1.000
_cell.length_b   1.000
_cell.length_c   1.000
_cell.angle_alpha   90.00
_cell.angle_beta   90.00
_cell.angle_gamma   90.00
#
_symmetry.space_group_name_H-M   'P 1'
#
loop_
_entity.id
_entity.type
_entity.pdbx_description
1 polymer ?
#
loop_
_entity_poly.entity_id
_entity_poly.type
_entity_poly.pdbx_seq_one_letter_code
_entity_poly.pdbx_strand_id
1 'polypeptide(L)'
;AEYDALPGIGHACGHNVIAAAGVGAFLGAVGSGSGRIVFLGTPAEEGHTGKEYMIRGRMLDGVDCAVMIHPFSYDLVSHVWVGRRTLTATFTGVPAHASMQPYMGRNALDAATLAYQACGLLRQQMPPSDRLHAVIADGGARASIIPESATLQIYVRSLYTETLMDLSPVSYTHLRA
;
A
#
# COMPACT_ATOMS: atom_id res chain seq x y z
N ALA A 1 -2.79 -13.46 -9.55
CA ALA A 1 -1.81 -14.31 -8.89
C ALA A 1 -0.51 -14.24 -9.69
N GLU A 2 0.58 -13.80 -9.06
CA GLU A 2 1.88 -13.80 -9.69
C GLU A 2 2.56 -15.15 -9.48
N TYR A 3 3.06 -15.72 -10.55
CA TYR A 3 3.92 -16.88 -10.53
C TYR A 3 5.35 -16.41 -10.25
N ASP A 4 6.12 -17.16 -9.49
CA ASP A 4 7.48 -16.80 -9.10
C ASP A 4 7.59 -15.44 -8.38
N ALA A 5 6.83 -15.29 -7.30
CA ALA A 5 6.92 -14.14 -6.39
C ALA A 5 8.37 -13.87 -5.92
N LEU A 6 9.16 -14.91 -5.76
CA LEU A 6 10.61 -14.92 -5.63
C LEU A 6 11.18 -16.09 -6.44
N PRO A 7 12.46 -16.06 -6.85
CA PRO A 7 13.08 -17.19 -7.53
C PRO A 7 12.86 -18.52 -6.79
N GLY A 8 12.17 -19.48 -7.41
CA GLY A 8 11.85 -20.78 -6.82
C GLY A 8 10.67 -20.79 -5.84
N ILE A 9 9.97 -19.69 -5.64
CA ILE A 9 8.77 -19.60 -4.80
C ILE A 9 7.61 -19.08 -5.65
N GLY A 10 6.67 -19.98 -6.00
CA GLY A 10 5.60 -19.69 -6.94
C GLY A 10 4.60 -18.63 -6.44
N HIS A 11 3.99 -18.83 -5.29
CA HIS A 11 2.99 -17.92 -4.72
C HIS A 11 3.32 -17.58 -3.27
N ALA A 12 3.62 -16.32 -2.98
CA ALA A 12 3.90 -15.86 -1.61
C ALA A 12 2.63 -15.72 -0.76
N CYS A 13 1.50 -15.37 -1.38
CA CYS A 13 0.21 -15.12 -0.71
C CYS A 13 -0.80 -16.27 -0.89
N GLY A 14 -0.52 -17.24 -1.76
CA GLY A 14 -1.41 -18.40 -1.98
C GLY A 14 -2.64 -18.10 -2.84
N HIS A 15 -2.57 -17.14 -3.76
CA HIS A 15 -3.71 -16.79 -4.64
C HIS A 15 -4.17 -17.95 -5.52
N ASN A 16 -3.31 -18.91 -5.85
CA ASN A 16 -3.66 -20.16 -6.51
C ASN A 16 -4.62 -21.01 -5.66
N VAL A 17 -4.39 -21.10 -4.36
CA VAL A 17 -5.27 -21.78 -3.40
C VAL A 17 -6.61 -21.05 -3.28
N ILE A 18 -6.58 -19.72 -3.20
CA ILE A 18 -7.80 -18.89 -3.18
C ILE A 18 -8.65 -19.13 -4.42
N ALA A 19 -8.04 -19.14 -5.60
CA ALA A 19 -8.74 -19.41 -6.85
C ALA A 19 -9.33 -20.81 -6.90
N ALA A 20 -8.57 -21.83 -6.52
CA ALA A 20 -9.04 -23.22 -6.49
C ALA A 20 -10.20 -23.41 -5.51
N ALA A 21 -10.10 -22.86 -4.30
CA ALA A 21 -11.15 -22.89 -3.29
C ALA A 21 -12.42 -22.17 -3.75
N GLY A 22 -12.27 -21.01 -4.39
CA GLY A 22 -13.40 -20.24 -4.94
C GLY A 22 -14.14 -21.00 -6.05
N VAL A 23 -13.41 -21.63 -6.98
CA VAL A 23 -14.00 -22.47 -8.03
C VAL A 23 -14.70 -23.69 -7.42
N GLY A 24 -14.05 -24.37 -6.47
CA GLY A 24 -14.64 -25.52 -5.79
C GLY A 24 -15.93 -25.18 -5.05
N ALA A 25 -15.94 -24.07 -4.31
CA ALA A 25 -17.12 -23.56 -3.62
C ALA A 25 -18.25 -23.21 -4.60
N PHE A 26 -17.93 -22.56 -5.73
CA PHE A 26 -18.88 -22.25 -6.79
C PHE A 26 -19.53 -23.53 -7.36
N LEU A 27 -18.72 -24.51 -7.75
CA LEU A 27 -19.20 -25.77 -8.31
C LEU A 27 -20.08 -26.54 -7.30
N GLY A 28 -19.71 -26.56 -6.03
CA GLY A 28 -20.51 -27.16 -4.97
C GLY A 28 -21.86 -26.46 -4.71
N ALA A 29 -21.86 -25.13 -4.82
CA ALA A 29 -23.04 -24.32 -4.55
C ALA A 29 -24.04 -24.27 -5.71
N VAL A 30 -23.60 -24.36 -6.96
CA VAL A 30 -24.48 -24.29 -8.16
C VAL A 30 -25.54 -25.39 -8.16
N GLY A 31 -25.26 -26.55 -7.59
CA GLY A 31 -26.22 -27.68 -7.48
C GLY A 31 -27.20 -27.56 -6.31
N SER A 32 -27.07 -26.58 -5.42
CA SER A 32 -27.88 -26.49 -4.18
C SER A 32 -29.29 -25.93 -4.39
N GLY A 33 -29.59 -25.33 -5.55
CA GLY A 33 -30.90 -24.72 -5.85
C GLY A 33 -31.24 -23.46 -5.07
N SER A 34 -30.28 -22.86 -4.36
CA SER A 34 -30.47 -21.75 -3.42
C SER A 34 -30.14 -20.39 -4.04
N GLY A 35 -30.88 -19.99 -5.09
CA GLY A 35 -30.71 -18.66 -5.66
C GLY A 35 -29.63 -18.57 -6.76
N ARG A 36 -29.18 -17.37 -7.05
CA ARG A 36 -28.18 -17.08 -8.08
C ARG A 36 -26.78 -17.11 -7.46
N ILE A 37 -25.94 -18.00 -7.92
CA ILE A 37 -24.54 -18.11 -7.52
C ILE A 37 -23.65 -17.48 -8.61
N VAL A 38 -22.72 -16.62 -8.21
CA VAL A 38 -21.79 -15.96 -9.12
C VAL A 38 -20.37 -16.18 -8.64
N PHE A 39 -19.51 -16.63 -9.52
CA PHE A 39 -18.05 -16.66 -9.28
C PHE A 39 -17.42 -15.39 -9.85
N LEU A 40 -16.67 -14.67 -9.02
CA LEU A 40 -16.00 -13.43 -9.39
C LEU A 40 -14.49 -13.62 -9.42
N GLY A 41 -13.89 -13.59 -10.61
CA GLY A 41 -12.44 -13.51 -10.77
C GLY A 41 -11.97 -12.06 -10.57
N THR A 42 -11.12 -11.82 -9.57
CA THR A 42 -10.68 -10.47 -9.20
C THR A 42 -9.18 -10.31 -9.46
N PRO A 43 -8.76 -9.80 -10.63
CA PRO A 43 -7.35 -9.64 -11.00
C PRO A 43 -6.70 -8.46 -10.29
N ALA A 44 -5.36 -8.39 -10.37
CA ALA A 44 -4.54 -7.27 -9.92
C ALA A 44 -4.78 -6.88 -8.45
N GLU A 45 -4.87 -7.89 -7.56
CA GLU A 45 -5.02 -7.64 -6.12
C GLU A 45 -3.75 -7.02 -5.53
N GLU A 46 -2.58 -7.55 -5.89
CA GLU A 46 -1.29 -7.08 -5.37
C GLU A 46 -0.93 -5.71 -5.94
N GLY A 47 -0.90 -4.70 -5.07
CA GLY A 47 -0.44 -3.35 -5.41
C GLY A 47 -1.42 -2.47 -6.21
N HIS A 48 -2.37 -3.05 -6.95
CA HIS A 48 -3.24 -2.30 -7.86
C HIS A 48 -4.71 -2.20 -7.41
N THR A 49 -5.09 -2.89 -6.33
CA THR A 49 -6.47 -2.86 -5.79
C THR A 49 -7.55 -3.11 -6.84
N GLY A 50 -7.36 -4.13 -7.71
CA GLY A 50 -8.25 -4.40 -8.85
C GLY A 50 -9.73 -4.54 -8.47
N LYS A 51 -10.04 -5.06 -7.28
CA LYS A 51 -11.41 -5.15 -6.75
C LYS A 51 -12.11 -3.79 -6.67
N GLU A 52 -11.39 -2.71 -6.34
CA GLU A 52 -11.95 -1.35 -6.26
C GLU A 52 -12.50 -0.89 -7.62
N TYR A 53 -11.76 -1.14 -8.69
CA TYR A 53 -12.23 -0.80 -10.04
C TYR A 53 -13.45 -1.63 -10.43
N MET A 54 -13.49 -2.91 -10.05
CA MET A 54 -14.63 -3.78 -10.32
C MET A 54 -15.87 -3.35 -9.50
N ILE A 55 -15.69 -2.93 -8.24
CA ILE A 55 -16.77 -2.39 -7.39
C ILE A 55 -17.32 -1.10 -8.00
N ARG A 56 -16.49 -0.18 -8.45
CA ARG A 56 -16.90 1.02 -9.19
C ARG A 56 -17.63 0.66 -10.49
N GLY A 57 -17.24 -0.45 -11.13
CA GLY A 57 -17.93 -1.06 -12.26
C GLY A 57 -19.20 -1.83 -11.86
N ARG A 58 -19.67 -1.72 -10.61
CA ARG A 58 -20.94 -2.25 -10.11
C ARG A 58 -20.99 -3.80 -10.08
N MET A 59 -19.84 -4.46 -9.91
CA MET A 59 -19.79 -5.94 -9.88
C MET A 59 -20.59 -6.58 -8.74
N LEU A 60 -20.87 -5.83 -7.68
CA LEU A 60 -21.63 -6.31 -6.51
C LEU A 60 -23.11 -5.93 -6.55
N ASP A 61 -23.60 -5.33 -7.63
CA ASP A 61 -25.01 -4.99 -7.74
C ASP A 61 -25.89 -6.26 -7.76
N GLY A 62 -26.85 -6.29 -6.86
CA GLY A 62 -27.72 -7.47 -6.68
C GLY A 62 -27.04 -8.70 -6.06
N VAL A 63 -25.91 -8.50 -5.38
CA VAL A 63 -25.23 -9.51 -4.57
C VAL A 63 -25.60 -9.31 -3.11
N ASP A 64 -26.27 -10.29 -2.49
CA ASP A 64 -26.67 -10.24 -1.09
C ASP A 64 -25.52 -10.52 -0.13
N CYS A 65 -24.61 -11.42 -0.50
CA CYS A 65 -23.38 -11.67 0.25
C CYS A 65 -22.23 -12.15 -0.66
N ALA A 66 -21.00 -11.89 -0.21
CA ALA A 66 -19.79 -12.36 -0.87
C ALA A 66 -18.91 -13.11 0.15
N VAL A 67 -18.34 -14.22 -0.28
CA VAL A 67 -17.47 -15.06 0.55
C VAL A 67 -16.14 -15.30 -0.18
N MET A 68 -15.05 -15.24 0.56
CA MET A 68 -13.71 -15.55 0.07
C MET A 68 -12.94 -16.32 1.15
N ILE A 69 -12.16 -17.31 0.72
CA ILE A 69 -11.21 -18.02 1.58
C ILE A 69 -9.81 -17.48 1.28
N HIS A 70 -9.05 -17.12 2.32
CA HIS A 70 -7.67 -16.68 2.17
C HIS A 70 -6.74 -17.54 3.03
N PRO A 71 -5.63 -18.07 2.51
CA PRO A 71 -4.64 -18.81 3.30
C PRO A 71 -4.11 -17.99 4.46
N PHE A 72 -3.94 -18.61 5.60
CA PHE A 72 -3.35 -18.02 6.79
C PHE A 72 -2.57 -19.08 7.59
N SER A 73 -1.84 -18.68 8.62
CA SER A 73 -1.01 -19.59 9.42
C SER A 73 -1.80 -20.45 10.42
N TYR A 74 -3.07 -20.15 10.62
CA TYR A 74 -4.01 -20.91 11.45
C TYR A 74 -5.45 -20.67 10.99
N ASP A 75 -6.38 -21.54 11.43
CA ASP A 75 -7.78 -21.46 11.06
C ASP A 75 -8.49 -20.36 11.83
N LEU A 76 -9.19 -19.47 11.12
CA LEU A 76 -10.06 -18.45 11.71
C LEU A 76 -11.23 -18.14 10.79
N VAL A 77 -12.37 -17.84 11.40
CA VAL A 77 -13.61 -17.50 10.67
C VAL A 77 -13.68 -16.02 10.31
N SER A 78 -13.14 -15.17 11.15
CA SER A 78 -13.12 -13.72 10.94
C SER A 78 -11.74 -13.15 11.20
N HIS A 79 -11.25 -12.39 10.24
CA HIS A 79 -9.96 -11.71 10.33
C HIS A 79 -10.15 -10.19 10.23
N VAL A 80 -9.40 -9.48 11.06
CA VAL A 80 -9.39 -8.03 11.02
C VAL A 80 -8.37 -7.57 9.98
N TRP A 81 -8.86 -7.02 8.88
CA TRP A 81 -8.03 -6.47 7.82
C TRP A 81 -7.65 -5.02 8.08
N VAL A 82 -6.41 -4.70 7.77
CA VAL A 82 -5.86 -3.35 7.97
C VAL A 82 -5.81 -2.64 6.62
N GLY A 83 -6.45 -1.50 6.52
CA GLY A 83 -6.37 -0.63 5.35
C GLY A 83 -4.94 -0.15 5.11
N ARG A 84 -4.62 0.22 3.86
CA ARG A 84 -3.30 0.79 3.51
C ARG A 84 -3.41 1.98 2.57
N ARG A 85 -2.46 2.90 2.68
CA ARG A 85 -2.18 3.92 1.66
C ARG A 85 -0.67 4.03 1.46
N THR A 86 -0.28 4.17 0.22
CA THR A 86 1.10 4.51 -0.16
C THR A 86 1.10 5.93 -0.73
N LEU A 87 1.99 6.76 -0.22
CA LEU A 87 2.16 8.14 -0.64
C LEU A 87 3.59 8.31 -1.15
N THR A 88 3.75 9.11 -2.19
CA THR A 88 5.06 9.50 -2.70
C THR A 88 5.18 11.01 -2.57
N ALA A 89 6.18 11.46 -1.83
CA ALA A 89 6.52 12.88 -1.69
C ALA A 89 7.83 13.14 -2.43
N THR A 90 7.79 14.01 -3.43
CA THR A 90 8.97 14.44 -4.17
C THR A 90 9.34 15.86 -3.75
N PHE A 91 10.59 16.05 -3.36
CA PHE A 91 11.18 17.34 -3.00
C PHE A 91 12.02 17.83 -4.16
N THR A 92 11.85 19.10 -4.49
CA THR A 92 12.61 19.76 -5.57
C THR A 92 13.48 20.86 -4.98
N GLY A 93 14.77 20.77 -5.24
CA GLY A 93 15.79 21.69 -4.79
C GLY A 93 16.46 22.44 -5.94
N VAL A 94 17.68 22.91 -5.68
CA VAL A 94 18.56 23.52 -6.67
C VAL A 94 19.93 22.87 -6.55
N PRO A 95 20.47 22.27 -7.61
CA PRO A 95 21.77 21.61 -7.55
C PRO A 95 22.90 22.63 -7.46
N ALA A 96 23.97 22.26 -6.78
CA ALA A 96 25.21 23.03 -6.72
C ALA A 96 26.39 22.09 -6.44
N HIS A 97 27.60 22.56 -6.71
CA HIS A 97 28.81 21.81 -6.34
C HIS A 97 29.00 21.88 -4.83
N ALA A 98 29.02 20.72 -4.17
CA ALA A 98 28.96 20.64 -2.71
C ALA A 98 30.15 21.25 -1.96
N SER A 99 31.32 21.42 -2.61
CA SER A 99 32.50 22.00 -1.99
C SER A 99 32.84 23.42 -2.50
N MET A 100 32.48 23.77 -3.74
CA MET A 100 32.84 25.07 -4.28
C MET A 100 31.81 26.16 -4.01
N GLN A 101 30.53 25.87 -4.20
CA GLN A 101 29.44 26.83 -4.09
C GLN A 101 28.18 26.22 -3.44
N PRO A 102 28.29 25.54 -2.28
CA PRO A 102 27.13 24.90 -1.64
C PRO A 102 26.02 25.89 -1.30
N TYR A 103 26.36 27.15 -1.01
CA TYR A 103 25.40 28.21 -0.69
C TYR A 103 24.49 28.61 -1.86
N MET A 104 24.81 28.21 -3.09
CA MET A 104 23.97 28.42 -4.26
C MET A 104 22.89 27.31 -4.41
N GLY A 105 23.05 26.20 -3.71
CA GLY A 105 22.14 25.07 -3.77
C GLY A 105 20.99 25.15 -2.78
N ARG A 106 19.94 24.35 -3.05
CA ARG A 106 18.90 23.99 -2.08
C ARG A 106 18.80 22.47 -2.08
N ASN A 107 19.16 21.86 -0.97
CA ASN A 107 19.28 20.41 -0.87
C ASN A 107 17.91 19.75 -0.71
N ALA A 108 17.44 19.07 -1.76
CA ALA A 108 16.19 18.31 -1.71
C ALA A 108 16.27 17.12 -0.73
N LEU A 109 17.45 16.52 -0.56
CA LEU A 109 17.63 15.41 0.37
C LEU A 109 17.52 15.86 1.84
N ASP A 110 17.97 17.07 2.18
CA ASP A 110 17.80 17.58 3.53
C ASP A 110 16.31 17.73 3.87
N ALA A 111 15.50 18.25 2.92
CA ALA A 111 14.06 18.34 3.09
C ALA A 111 13.41 16.95 3.25
N ALA A 112 13.79 15.98 2.42
CA ALA A 112 13.32 14.60 2.54
C ALA A 112 13.72 13.97 3.88
N THR A 113 14.93 14.26 4.37
CA THR A 113 15.43 13.75 5.65
C THR A 113 14.65 14.33 6.83
N LEU A 114 14.36 15.62 6.82
CA LEU A 114 13.53 16.27 7.85
C LEU A 114 12.12 15.67 7.86
N ALA A 115 11.53 15.47 6.68
CA ALA A 115 10.23 14.81 6.55
C ALA A 115 10.24 13.37 7.06
N TYR A 116 11.28 12.61 6.77
CA TYR A 116 11.47 11.27 7.29
C TYR A 116 11.53 11.24 8.82
N GLN A 117 12.28 12.18 9.43
CA GLN A 117 12.37 12.33 10.88
C GLN A 117 11.01 12.72 11.49
N ALA A 118 10.27 13.63 10.84
CA ALA A 118 8.92 14.03 11.28
C ALA A 118 7.96 12.82 11.30
N CYS A 119 8.03 11.93 10.31
CA CYS A 119 7.30 10.66 10.33
C CYS A 119 7.68 9.79 11.56
N GLY A 120 8.95 9.79 11.94
CA GLY A 120 9.44 9.09 13.14
C GLY A 120 8.86 9.66 14.43
N LEU A 121 8.81 10.98 14.55
CA LEU A 121 8.25 11.67 15.71
C LEU A 121 6.74 11.45 15.82
N LEU A 122 6.02 11.49 14.71
CA LEU A 122 4.56 11.24 14.68
C LEU A 122 4.18 9.86 15.21
N ARG A 123 5.02 8.84 14.98
CA ARG A 123 4.74 7.48 15.47
C ARG A 123 4.50 7.38 16.98
N GLN A 124 5.04 8.30 17.76
CA GLN A 124 4.88 8.30 19.23
C GLN A 124 3.44 8.62 19.67
N GLN A 125 2.69 9.33 18.86
CA GLN A 125 1.32 9.76 19.16
C GLN A 125 0.26 8.97 18.38
N MET A 126 0.67 7.97 17.61
CA MET A 126 -0.25 7.15 16.83
C MET A 126 -0.93 6.08 17.67
N PRO A 127 -2.23 5.80 17.46
CA PRO A 127 -2.90 4.66 18.08
C PRO A 127 -2.19 3.33 17.79
N PRO A 128 -2.28 2.34 18.68
CA PRO A 128 -1.66 1.02 18.46
C PRO A 128 -2.14 0.28 17.21
N SER A 129 -3.34 0.63 16.71
CA SER A 129 -3.92 0.10 15.46
C SER A 129 -3.25 0.63 14.20
N ASP A 130 -2.50 1.72 14.31
CA ASP A 130 -1.98 2.46 13.16
C ASP A 130 -0.48 2.23 12.96
N ARG A 131 -0.05 2.32 11.71
CA ARG A 131 1.36 2.19 11.36
C ARG A 131 1.73 3.23 10.30
N LEU A 132 2.92 3.78 10.46
CA LEU A 132 3.53 4.71 9.52
C LEU A 132 4.98 4.27 9.29
N HIS A 133 5.30 3.95 8.04
CA HIS A 133 6.66 3.66 7.59
C HIS A 133 7.06 4.59 6.46
N ALA A 134 8.35 4.83 6.32
CA ALA A 134 8.87 5.63 5.22
C ALA A 134 10.24 5.10 4.79
N VAL A 135 10.58 5.30 3.53
CA VAL A 135 11.91 5.07 2.97
C VAL A 135 12.27 6.23 2.06
N ILE A 136 13.54 6.65 2.06
CA ILE A 136 14.08 7.55 1.04
C ILE A 136 14.37 6.68 -0.17
N ALA A 137 13.52 6.80 -1.21
CA ALA A 137 13.59 5.98 -2.42
C ALA A 137 14.62 6.53 -3.42
N ASP A 138 14.84 7.86 -3.39
CA ASP A 138 15.89 8.55 -4.14
C ASP A 138 16.39 9.73 -3.30
N GLY A 139 17.71 9.91 -3.25
CA GLY A 139 18.36 10.95 -2.45
C GLY A 139 19.53 11.62 -3.19
N GLY A 140 19.61 11.49 -4.52
CA GLY A 140 20.64 12.08 -5.36
C GLY A 140 21.72 11.11 -5.82
N ALA A 141 22.49 11.50 -6.83
CA ALA A 141 23.40 10.62 -7.56
C ALA A 141 24.82 10.56 -7.00
N ARG A 142 25.33 11.65 -6.42
CA ARG A 142 26.75 11.77 -5.97
C ARG A 142 26.89 12.73 -4.80
N ALA A 143 27.74 12.39 -3.84
CA ALA A 143 28.02 13.22 -2.67
C ALA A 143 28.67 14.60 -3.00
N SER A 144 29.25 14.76 -4.19
CA SER A 144 29.84 16.02 -4.64
C SER A 144 28.84 17.01 -5.23
N ILE A 145 27.57 16.63 -5.34
CA ILE A 145 26.49 17.46 -5.93
C ILE A 145 25.35 17.54 -4.91
N ILE A 146 24.93 18.75 -4.60
CA ILE A 146 23.71 18.98 -3.80
C ILE A 146 22.51 18.46 -4.60
N PRO A 147 21.71 17.53 -4.07
CA PRO A 147 20.58 16.91 -4.79
C PRO A 147 19.51 17.94 -5.18
N GLU A 148 19.16 17.97 -6.46
CA GLU A 148 18.04 18.76 -6.98
C GLU A 148 16.69 18.10 -6.79
N SER A 149 16.69 16.77 -6.55
CA SER A 149 15.49 15.97 -6.31
C SER A 149 15.74 14.93 -5.24
N ALA A 150 14.75 14.67 -4.42
CA ALA A 150 14.70 13.53 -3.51
C ALA A 150 13.27 13.02 -3.38
N THR A 151 13.10 11.72 -3.20
CA THR A 151 11.80 11.08 -3.11
C THR A 151 11.67 10.27 -1.84
N LEU A 152 10.62 10.53 -1.09
CA LEU A 152 10.20 9.79 0.10
C LEU A 152 8.95 8.98 -0.24
N GLN A 153 9.01 7.67 -0.05
CA GLN A 153 7.85 6.79 -0.08
C GLN A 153 7.35 6.56 1.34
N ILE A 154 6.07 6.82 1.58
CA ILE A 154 5.42 6.71 2.88
C ILE A 154 4.33 5.64 2.78
N TYR A 155 4.30 4.75 3.74
CA TYR A 155 3.37 3.65 3.84
C TYR A 155 2.57 3.78 5.12
N VAL A 156 1.26 4.01 5.00
CA VAL A 156 0.35 4.21 6.12
C VAL A 156 -0.60 3.03 6.21
N ARG A 157 -0.83 2.53 7.40
CA ARG A 157 -1.83 1.51 7.72
C ARG A 157 -2.70 1.93 8.89
N SER A 158 -3.98 1.60 8.81
CA SER A 158 -4.92 1.72 9.93
C SER A 158 -6.00 0.65 9.86
N LEU A 159 -6.49 0.27 11.04
CA LEU A 159 -7.65 -0.59 11.19
C LEU A 159 -8.94 0.13 10.77
N TYR A 160 -8.99 1.45 10.97
CA TYR A 160 -10.15 2.28 10.71
C TYR A 160 -9.95 3.14 9.47
N THR A 161 -10.94 3.18 8.59
CA THR A 161 -10.87 3.95 7.35
C THR A 161 -10.75 5.44 7.63
N GLU A 162 -11.46 5.95 8.63
CA GLU A 162 -11.42 7.34 9.06
C GLU A 162 -10.01 7.75 9.45
N THR A 163 -9.38 6.98 10.33
CA THR A 163 -7.99 7.23 10.77
C THR A 163 -7.00 7.12 9.63
N LEU A 164 -7.21 6.17 8.71
CA LEU A 164 -6.37 6.04 7.52
C LEU A 164 -6.45 7.27 6.62
N MET A 165 -7.64 7.85 6.51
CA MET A 165 -7.86 9.09 5.75
C MET A 165 -7.23 10.30 6.45
N ASP A 166 -7.35 10.40 7.77
CA ASP A 166 -6.80 11.49 8.57
C ASP A 166 -5.26 11.48 8.62
N LEU A 167 -4.65 10.31 8.72
CA LEU A 167 -3.18 10.17 8.71
C LEU A 167 -2.54 10.59 7.38
N SER A 168 -3.29 10.56 6.30
CA SER A 168 -2.78 10.92 4.98
C SER A 168 -2.55 12.44 4.81
N PRO A 169 -3.47 13.36 5.20
CA PRO A 169 -3.22 14.79 5.22
C PRO A 169 -2.15 15.21 6.23
N VAL A 170 -2.09 14.57 7.40
CA VAL A 170 -1.09 14.88 8.43
C VAL A 170 0.33 14.65 7.90
N SER A 171 0.55 13.56 7.17
CA SER A 171 1.84 13.35 6.49
C SER A 171 2.12 14.44 5.44
N TYR A 172 1.10 15.01 4.80
CA TYR A 172 1.25 16.12 3.84
C TYR A 172 1.46 17.48 4.50
N THR A 173 0.79 17.78 5.61
CA THR A 173 0.88 19.09 6.28
C THR A 173 2.21 19.29 6.98
N HIS A 174 2.80 18.23 7.52
CA HIS A 174 4.13 18.26 8.11
C HIS A 174 5.27 18.31 7.07
N LEU A 175 4.97 18.02 5.80
CA LEU A 175 5.92 18.07 4.68
C LEU A 175 5.98 19.46 3.99
N ARG A 176 5.07 20.38 4.34
CA ARG A 176 5.01 21.74 3.75
C ARG A 176 5.67 22.81 4.59
N ALA A 177 6.32 22.46 5.67
CA ALA A 177 7.04 23.40 6.53
C ALA A 177 8.41 23.80 5.95
#